data_9e0256559db8ac88aa8dc09b09e7fb8e
#
_entry.id   9e0256559db8ac88aa8dc09b09e7fb8e
#
_cell.length_a   1.000
_cell.length_b   1.000
_cell.length_c   1.000
_cell.angle_alpha   90.00
_cell.angle_beta   90.00
_cell.angle_gamma   90.00
#
_symmetry.space_group_name_H-M   'P 1'
#
loop_
_entity.id
_entity.type
_entity.pdbx_description
1 polymer ?
#
loop_
_entity_poly.entity_id
_entity_poly.type
_entity_poly.pdbx_seq_one_letter_code
_entity_poly.pdbx_strand_id
1 'polypeptide(L)'
;MIYFDNSATTKPSEASLSAMREALSECWGNPGSVHRAGDRAHAVLESARKSVGASFGIRRPADGSVIFTSGGSEANNLAILGSVRAKRHSGKAKIFISDGEHASVEAPARLLESEGYTVLRVPTRGGRLDLDFIRENADDSVILSAIMLVNNETGAVYDVKSAADIVRAASPKAFIHCDAVQAFMKIPVLPKRLGVDSVAVSSHKVFAPTGAGALYVSA
;
A
#
# COMPACT_ATOMS: atom_id res chain seq x y z
N MET A 1 -23.06 23.29 -2.78
CA MET A 1 -23.12 21.87 -2.39
C MET A 1 -22.03 21.64 -1.35
N ILE A 2 -22.37 21.04 -0.22
CA ILE A 2 -21.40 20.61 0.81
C ILE A 2 -21.08 19.14 0.53
N TYR A 3 -19.78 18.79 0.37
CA TYR A 3 -19.33 17.44 0.04
C TYR A 3 -18.72 16.77 1.28
N PHE A 4 -19.32 15.69 1.76
CA PHE A 4 -18.91 14.95 2.94
C PHE A 4 -18.41 13.53 2.65
N ASP A 5 -18.17 13.17 1.38
CA ASP A 5 -17.76 11.81 0.96
C ASP A 5 -16.29 11.75 0.52
N ASN A 6 -15.40 12.42 1.27
CA ASN A 6 -13.96 12.40 0.98
C ASN A 6 -13.30 11.01 1.21
N SER A 7 -13.97 10.10 1.90
CA SER A 7 -13.54 8.72 2.02
C SER A 7 -13.70 7.94 0.71
N ALA A 8 -14.72 8.25 -0.11
CA ALA A 8 -14.90 7.66 -1.43
C ALA A 8 -13.92 8.25 -2.45
N THR A 9 -13.84 9.57 -2.55
CA THR A 9 -12.87 10.30 -3.41
C THR A 9 -12.76 11.74 -2.96
N THR A 10 -11.66 12.42 -3.29
CA THR A 10 -11.49 13.85 -3.03
C THR A 10 -11.51 14.63 -4.34
N LYS A 11 -12.00 15.88 -4.30
CA LYS A 11 -11.88 16.80 -5.43
C LYS A 11 -10.40 17.13 -5.65
N PRO A 12 -9.85 16.98 -6.87
CA PRO A 12 -8.48 17.38 -7.15
C PRO A 12 -8.23 18.87 -6.82
N SER A 13 -7.08 19.15 -6.23
CA SER A 13 -6.64 20.52 -5.94
C SER A 13 -6.17 21.24 -7.21
N GLU A 14 -6.25 22.57 -7.23
CA GLU A 14 -5.74 23.35 -8.36
C GLU A 14 -4.24 23.13 -8.56
N ALA A 15 -3.47 22.93 -7.50
CA ALA A 15 -2.04 22.62 -7.59
C ALA A 15 -1.79 21.29 -8.32
N SER A 16 -2.56 20.24 -7.99
CA SER A 16 -2.42 18.93 -8.65
C SER A 16 -2.88 18.97 -10.11
N LEU A 17 -3.94 19.73 -10.42
CA LEU A 17 -4.41 19.93 -11.79
C LEU A 17 -3.42 20.74 -12.63
N SER A 18 -2.79 21.77 -12.04
CA SER A 18 -1.76 22.57 -12.72
C SER A 18 -0.53 21.72 -13.04
N ALA A 19 -0.02 20.96 -12.07
CA ALA A 19 1.11 20.06 -12.28
C ALA A 19 0.83 18.99 -13.36
N MET A 20 -0.40 18.44 -13.37
CA MET A 20 -0.81 17.50 -14.40
C MET A 20 -0.85 18.14 -15.79
N ARG A 21 -1.43 19.36 -15.90
CA ARG A 21 -1.45 20.10 -17.18
C ARG A 21 -0.05 20.38 -17.69
N GLU A 22 0.85 20.85 -16.83
CA GLU A 22 2.25 21.10 -17.17
C GLU A 22 2.97 19.82 -17.63
N ALA A 23 2.80 18.72 -16.93
CA ALA A 23 3.38 17.44 -17.31
C ALA A 23 2.90 16.98 -18.71
N LEU A 24 1.60 17.14 -19.00
CA LEU A 24 1.00 16.75 -20.27
C LEU A 24 1.42 17.67 -21.44
N SER A 25 1.60 18.97 -21.21
CA SER A 25 1.95 19.93 -22.26
C SER A 25 3.46 20.03 -22.50
N GLU A 26 4.28 20.02 -21.44
CA GLU A 26 5.71 20.31 -21.52
C GLU A 26 6.61 19.06 -21.38
N CYS A 27 6.11 17.99 -20.74
CA CYS A 27 6.89 16.80 -20.41
C CYS A 27 6.27 15.50 -20.97
N TRP A 28 5.63 15.60 -22.13
CA TRP A 28 4.88 14.52 -22.78
C TRP A 28 5.75 13.40 -23.37
N GLY A 29 7.08 13.57 -23.40
CA GLY A 29 8.02 12.61 -23.98
C GLY A 29 8.02 11.27 -23.23
N ASN A 30 8.47 10.21 -23.91
CA ASN A 30 8.68 8.92 -23.24
C ASN A 30 9.93 9.03 -22.33
N PRO A 31 9.82 8.80 -21.01
CA PRO A 31 10.94 8.93 -20.08
C PRO A 31 12.09 7.93 -20.30
N GLY A 32 11.88 6.89 -21.11
CA GLY A 32 12.94 5.95 -21.54
C GLY A 32 13.68 6.35 -22.80
N SER A 33 13.32 7.46 -23.47
CA SER A 33 13.96 7.92 -24.70
C SER A 33 15.22 8.76 -24.43
N VAL A 34 16.27 8.55 -25.24
CA VAL A 34 17.59 9.21 -25.12
C VAL A 34 17.67 10.56 -25.85
N HIS A 35 16.65 11.38 -25.75
CA HIS A 35 16.60 12.71 -26.35
C HIS A 35 15.93 13.71 -25.38
N ARG A 36 16.07 15.02 -25.66
CA ARG A 36 15.63 16.11 -24.75
C ARG A 36 14.19 15.98 -24.22
N ALA A 37 13.24 15.49 -25.04
CA ALA A 37 11.86 15.31 -24.56
C ALA A 37 11.76 14.13 -23.58
N GLY A 38 12.53 13.05 -23.81
CA GLY A 38 12.66 11.95 -22.87
C GLY A 38 13.32 12.37 -21.55
N ASP A 39 14.41 13.13 -21.61
CA ASP A 39 15.12 13.63 -20.43
C ASP A 39 14.22 14.49 -19.53
N ARG A 40 13.40 15.37 -20.13
CA ARG A 40 12.42 16.19 -19.39
C ARG A 40 11.36 15.32 -18.70
N ALA A 41 10.78 14.37 -19.41
CA ALA A 41 9.78 13.46 -18.86
C ALA A 41 10.38 12.59 -17.73
N HIS A 42 11.60 12.10 -17.91
CA HIS A 42 12.34 11.33 -16.89
C HIS A 42 12.59 12.18 -15.63
N ALA A 43 13.03 13.41 -15.78
CA ALA A 43 13.30 14.31 -14.66
C ALA A 43 12.04 14.57 -13.82
N VAL A 44 10.88 14.79 -14.47
CA VAL A 44 9.59 14.97 -13.76
C VAL A 44 9.17 13.71 -13.05
N LEU A 45 9.26 12.55 -13.70
CA LEU A 45 8.91 11.25 -13.10
C LEU A 45 9.77 10.95 -11.87
N GLU A 46 11.09 11.16 -11.97
CA GLU A 46 11.99 10.90 -10.84
C GLU A 46 11.84 11.93 -9.70
N SER A 47 11.52 13.18 -10.02
CA SER A 47 11.18 14.20 -9.02
C SER A 47 9.91 13.80 -8.25
N ALA A 48 8.87 13.35 -8.95
CA ALA A 48 7.64 12.84 -8.34
C ALA A 48 7.92 11.61 -7.46
N ARG A 49 8.75 10.67 -7.95
CA ARG A 49 9.16 9.48 -7.18
C ARG A 49 9.87 9.85 -5.88
N LYS A 50 10.79 10.80 -5.94
CA LYS A 50 11.49 11.33 -4.76
C LYS A 50 10.53 11.98 -3.77
N SER A 51 9.57 12.77 -4.26
CA SER A 51 8.58 13.46 -3.42
C SER A 51 7.68 12.46 -2.68
N VAL A 52 7.15 11.46 -3.37
CA VAL A 52 6.36 10.38 -2.76
C VAL A 52 7.24 9.57 -1.80
N GLY A 53 8.47 9.24 -2.18
CA GLY A 53 9.41 8.53 -1.32
C GLY A 53 9.73 9.30 -0.03
N ALA A 54 9.91 10.61 -0.11
CA ALA A 54 10.15 11.45 1.06
C ALA A 54 8.98 11.40 2.05
N SER A 55 7.73 11.29 1.56
CA SER A 55 6.54 11.13 2.42
C SER A 55 6.54 9.81 3.21
N PHE A 56 7.21 8.78 2.71
CA PHE A 56 7.46 7.51 3.41
C PHE A 56 8.74 7.52 4.26
N GLY A 57 9.49 8.63 4.25
CA GLY A 57 10.76 8.75 4.96
C GLY A 57 11.95 8.14 4.23
N ILE A 58 11.84 7.86 2.91
CA ILE A 58 12.96 7.42 2.07
C ILE A 58 13.94 8.59 1.90
N ARG A 59 15.18 8.41 2.32
CA ARG A 59 16.27 9.39 2.17
C ARG A 59 17.42 8.89 1.29
N ARG A 60 17.53 7.57 1.14
CA ARG A 60 18.58 6.88 0.36
C ARG A 60 18.00 5.55 -0.18
N PRO A 61 18.61 4.95 -1.21
CA PRO A 61 18.11 3.71 -1.83
C PRO A 61 17.91 2.56 -0.84
N ALA A 62 18.74 2.45 0.18
CA ALA A 62 18.62 1.44 1.23
C ALA A 62 17.40 1.62 2.15
N ASP A 63 16.61 2.69 1.99
CA ASP A 63 15.39 2.92 2.75
C ASP A 63 14.16 2.33 2.06
N GLY A 64 14.29 1.87 0.80
CA GLY A 64 13.23 1.32 -0.03
C GLY A 64 13.06 2.06 -1.35
N SER A 65 12.03 1.68 -2.09
CA SER A 65 11.70 2.25 -3.40
C SER A 65 10.20 2.54 -3.52
N VAL A 66 9.84 3.36 -4.51
CA VAL A 66 8.46 3.67 -4.87
C VAL A 66 8.19 3.17 -6.29
N ILE A 67 7.14 2.39 -6.45
CA ILE A 67 6.61 1.93 -7.73
C ILE A 67 5.31 2.68 -7.99
N PHE A 68 5.21 3.40 -9.11
CA PHE A 68 3.95 4.01 -9.50
C PHE A 68 2.99 2.97 -10.07
N THR A 69 1.72 3.11 -9.72
CA THR A 69 0.61 2.24 -10.14
C THR A 69 -0.56 3.08 -10.62
N SER A 70 -1.56 2.45 -11.21
CA SER A 70 -2.80 3.12 -11.63
C SER A 70 -3.73 3.48 -10.46
N GLY A 71 -3.44 3.00 -9.25
CA GLY A 71 -4.23 3.26 -8.04
C GLY A 71 -3.91 2.31 -6.91
N GLY A 72 -4.60 2.47 -5.78
CA GLY A 72 -4.44 1.62 -4.61
C GLY A 72 -4.76 0.15 -4.89
N SER A 73 -5.73 -0.13 -5.76
CA SER A 73 -6.11 -1.50 -6.11
C SER A 73 -4.97 -2.25 -6.80
N GLU A 74 -4.30 -1.64 -7.78
CA GLU A 74 -3.12 -2.25 -8.41
C GLU A 74 -1.98 -2.39 -7.40
N ALA A 75 -1.75 -1.38 -6.57
CA ALA A 75 -0.70 -1.43 -5.56
C ALA A 75 -0.91 -2.59 -4.57
N ASN A 76 -2.13 -2.77 -4.05
CA ASN A 76 -2.48 -3.88 -3.16
C ASN A 76 -2.34 -5.24 -3.86
N ASN A 77 -2.86 -5.39 -5.08
CA ASN A 77 -2.73 -6.64 -5.85
C ASN A 77 -1.27 -6.99 -6.14
N LEU A 78 -0.46 -5.99 -6.54
CA LEU A 78 0.97 -6.18 -6.80
C LEU A 78 1.71 -6.64 -5.55
N ALA A 79 1.43 -6.04 -4.40
CA ALA A 79 2.04 -6.42 -3.14
C ALA A 79 1.62 -7.82 -2.69
N ILE A 80 0.32 -8.12 -2.67
CA ILE A 80 -0.24 -9.36 -2.14
C ILE A 80 0.11 -10.53 -3.06
N LEU A 81 -0.28 -10.47 -4.33
CA LEU A 81 -0.03 -11.56 -5.27
C LEU A 81 1.45 -11.68 -5.61
N GLY A 82 2.15 -10.55 -5.74
CA GLY A 82 3.58 -10.51 -6.04
C GLY A 82 4.41 -11.16 -4.94
N SER A 83 4.17 -10.83 -3.66
CA SER A 83 4.93 -11.39 -2.54
C SER A 83 4.70 -12.89 -2.37
N VAL A 84 3.47 -13.37 -2.55
CA VAL A 84 3.14 -14.79 -2.46
C VAL A 84 3.74 -15.58 -3.62
N ARG A 85 3.68 -15.07 -4.85
CA ARG A 85 4.19 -15.74 -6.05
C ARG A 85 5.71 -15.67 -6.21
N ALA A 86 6.38 -14.69 -5.58
CA ALA A 86 7.83 -14.56 -5.62
C ALA A 86 8.55 -15.69 -4.87
N LYS A 87 7.89 -16.38 -3.96
CA LYS A 87 8.45 -17.48 -3.18
C LYS A 87 7.63 -18.74 -3.44
N ARG A 88 8.34 -19.87 -3.71
CA ARG A 88 7.68 -21.18 -3.69
C ARG A 88 7.41 -21.57 -2.24
N HIS A 89 6.15 -21.71 -1.91
CA HIS A 89 5.72 -22.19 -0.61
C HIS A 89 5.36 -23.68 -0.72
N SER A 90 5.94 -24.51 0.16
CA SER A 90 5.56 -25.91 0.31
C SER A 90 4.61 -26.02 1.51
N GLY A 91 3.46 -26.65 1.32
CA GLY A 91 2.52 -26.92 2.41
C GLY A 91 1.42 -25.85 2.54
N LYS A 92 0.72 -25.89 3.67
CA LYS A 92 -0.40 -24.98 4.00
C LYS A 92 0.15 -23.66 4.52
N ALA A 93 0.47 -22.74 3.62
CA ALA A 93 0.90 -21.39 4.01
C ALA A 93 -0.29 -20.53 4.45
N LYS A 94 -0.07 -19.74 5.52
CA LYS A 94 -1.07 -18.87 6.12
C LYS A 94 -0.90 -17.42 5.67
N ILE A 95 -2.03 -16.74 5.51
CA ILE A 95 -2.12 -15.31 5.17
C ILE A 95 -3.07 -14.65 6.17
N PHE A 96 -2.63 -13.57 6.80
CA PHE A 96 -3.49 -12.71 7.60
C PHE A 96 -3.97 -11.50 6.80
N ILE A 97 -5.26 -11.21 6.89
CA ILE A 97 -5.85 -9.92 6.51
C ILE A 97 -6.78 -9.47 7.64
N SER A 98 -7.14 -8.18 7.75
CA SER A 98 -8.23 -7.81 8.66
C SER A 98 -9.60 -8.17 8.05
N ASP A 99 -10.63 -8.35 8.89
CA ASP A 99 -12.00 -8.60 8.44
C ASP A 99 -12.67 -7.35 7.83
N GLY A 100 -12.06 -6.18 8.00
CA GLY A 100 -12.52 -4.90 7.48
C GLY A 100 -11.76 -4.38 6.26
N GLU A 101 -11.03 -5.24 5.53
CA GLU A 101 -10.23 -4.81 4.37
C GLU A 101 -11.09 -4.31 3.20
N HIS A 102 -10.50 -3.40 2.42
CA HIS A 102 -11.06 -2.99 1.15
C HIS A 102 -11.06 -4.16 0.14
N ALA A 103 -12.00 -4.14 -0.82
CA ALA A 103 -12.11 -5.17 -1.86
C ALA A 103 -10.81 -5.44 -2.64
N SER A 104 -9.91 -4.45 -2.75
CA SER A 104 -8.60 -4.60 -3.39
C SER A 104 -7.60 -5.47 -2.61
N VAL A 105 -7.87 -5.76 -1.33
CA VAL A 105 -7.14 -6.70 -0.48
C VAL A 105 -7.92 -8.01 -0.35
N GLU A 106 -9.22 -7.94 -0.14
CA GLU A 106 -10.08 -9.13 0.03
C GLU A 106 -10.15 -9.97 -1.26
N ALA A 107 -10.22 -9.36 -2.45
CA ALA A 107 -10.31 -10.12 -3.69
C ALA A 107 -9.05 -10.96 -3.98
N PRO A 108 -7.80 -10.42 -3.93
CA PRO A 108 -6.61 -11.25 -4.06
C PRO A 108 -6.47 -12.27 -2.93
N ALA A 109 -6.93 -11.98 -1.71
CA ALA A 109 -6.94 -12.95 -0.62
C ALA A 109 -7.87 -14.14 -0.92
N ARG A 110 -9.08 -13.90 -1.45
CA ARG A 110 -9.99 -14.96 -1.90
C ARG A 110 -9.43 -15.78 -3.07
N LEU A 111 -8.72 -15.13 -3.99
CA LEU A 111 -8.03 -15.85 -5.06
C LEU A 111 -7.00 -16.81 -4.49
N LEU A 112 -6.15 -16.35 -3.55
CA LEU A 112 -5.16 -17.20 -2.90
C LEU A 112 -5.81 -18.32 -2.07
N GLU A 113 -6.95 -18.04 -1.41
CA GLU A 113 -7.75 -19.06 -0.71
C GLU A 113 -8.23 -20.16 -1.67
N SER A 114 -8.68 -19.78 -2.88
CA SER A 114 -9.06 -20.74 -3.93
C SER A 114 -7.86 -21.53 -4.50
N GLU A 115 -6.66 -20.99 -4.39
CA GLU A 115 -5.39 -21.65 -4.76
C GLU A 115 -4.85 -22.57 -3.64
N GLY A 116 -5.55 -22.68 -2.49
CA GLY A 116 -5.23 -23.59 -1.39
C GLY A 116 -4.45 -22.96 -0.22
N TYR A 117 -4.24 -21.65 -0.21
CA TYR A 117 -3.68 -20.95 0.95
C TYR A 117 -4.71 -20.85 2.08
N THR A 118 -4.25 -20.82 3.33
CA THR A 118 -5.12 -20.60 4.49
C THR A 118 -5.21 -19.10 4.78
N VAL A 119 -6.32 -18.47 4.44
CA VAL A 119 -6.57 -17.05 4.72
C VAL A 119 -7.29 -16.90 6.06
N LEU A 120 -6.66 -16.22 7.01
CA LEU A 120 -7.20 -15.91 8.32
C LEU A 120 -7.58 -14.44 8.40
N ARG A 121 -8.88 -14.19 8.62
CA ARG A 121 -9.40 -12.84 8.78
C ARG A 121 -9.35 -12.45 10.26
N VAL A 122 -8.45 -11.51 10.57
CA VAL A 122 -8.27 -10.98 11.91
C VAL A 122 -9.50 -10.18 12.30
N PRO A 123 -10.23 -10.54 13.36
CA PRO A 123 -11.42 -9.80 13.77
C PRO A 123 -11.09 -8.35 14.16
N THR A 124 -12.03 -7.46 13.87
CA THR A 124 -12.00 -6.08 14.35
C THR A 124 -13.19 -5.81 15.25
N ARG A 125 -12.93 -5.33 16.48
CA ARG A 125 -13.97 -5.07 17.47
C ARG A 125 -13.80 -3.67 18.04
N GLY A 126 -14.86 -2.87 17.99
CA GLY A 126 -14.82 -1.49 18.49
C GLY A 126 -13.71 -0.64 17.85
N GLY A 127 -13.41 -0.87 16.57
CA GLY A 127 -12.37 -0.16 15.83
C GLY A 127 -10.94 -0.62 16.15
N ARG A 128 -10.74 -1.78 16.75
CA ARG A 128 -9.43 -2.33 17.11
C ARG A 128 -9.24 -3.72 16.51
N LEU A 129 -8.02 -4.01 16.07
CA LEU A 129 -7.61 -5.37 15.67
C LEU A 129 -7.56 -6.28 16.91
N ASP A 130 -8.00 -7.50 16.74
CA ASP A 130 -7.82 -8.56 17.72
C ASP A 130 -6.38 -9.13 17.63
N LEU A 131 -5.47 -8.51 18.37
CA LEU A 131 -4.06 -8.91 18.40
C LEU A 131 -3.84 -10.28 19.07
N ASP A 132 -4.75 -10.69 19.96
CA ASP A 132 -4.68 -12.01 20.60
C ASP A 132 -5.00 -13.09 19.56
N PHE A 133 -5.98 -12.87 18.69
CA PHE A 133 -6.23 -13.75 17.55
C PHE A 133 -4.96 -13.95 16.68
N ILE A 134 -4.21 -12.87 16.42
CA ILE A 134 -2.95 -12.99 15.65
C ILE A 134 -1.94 -13.85 16.44
N ARG A 135 -1.75 -13.61 17.75
CA ARG A 135 -0.81 -14.37 18.60
C ARG A 135 -1.14 -15.87 18.63
N GLU A 136 -2.42 -16.20 18.75
CA GLU A 136 -2.88 -17.59 18.83
C GLU A 136 -2.73 -18.37 17.52
N ASN A 137 -2.76 -17.67 16.38
CA ASN A 137 -2.76 -18.29 15.05
C ASN A 137 -1.46 -18.11 14.27
N ALA A 138 -0.54 -17.24 14.72
CA ALA A 138 0.73 -16.99 14.05
C ALA A 138 1.74 -18.11 14.37
N ASP A 139 2.32 -18.67 13.33
CA ASP A 139 3.43 -19.61 13.38
C ASP A 139 4.35 -19.40 12.15
N ASP A 140 5.33 -20.25 11.96
CA ASP A 140 6.32 -20.17 10.88
C ASP A 140 5.73 -20.40 9.47
N SER A 141 4.49 -20.87 9.37
CA SER A 141 3.75 -21.03 8.12
C SER A 141 3.15 -19.72 7.59
N VAL A 142 3.16 -18.63 8.38
CA VAL A 142 2.67 -17.33 7.93
C VAL A 142 3.63 -16.74 6.91
N ILE A 143 3.12 -16.46 5.71
CA ILE A 143 3.93 -15.92 4.59
C ILE A 143 3.60 -14.46 4.28
N LEU A 144 2.38 -14.02 4.61
CA LEU A 144 1.88 -12.68 4.34
C LEU A 144 0.95 -12.21 5.47
N SER A 145 1.10 -10.96 5.86
CA SER A 145 0.09 -10.20 6.59
C SER A 145 -0.23 -8.92 5.83
N ALA A 146 -1.48 -8.71 5.47
CA ALA A 146 -1.93 -7.52 4.74
C ALA A 146 -3.07 -6.86 5.53
N ILE A 147 -2.77 -5.74 6.18
CA ILE A 147 -3.70 -5.05 7.09
C ILE A 147 -3.74 -3.57 6.75
N MET A 148 -4.94 -3.00 6.62
CA MET A 148 -5.09 -1.56 6.41
C MET A 148 -4.73 -0.76 7.67
N LEU A 149 -4.19 0.45 7.47
CA LEU A 149 -3.85 1.33 8.59
C LEU A 149 -5.06 2.12 9.10
N VAL A 150 -5.92 2.57 8.19
CA VAL A 150 -7.15 3.31 8.51
C VAL A 150 -8.31 2.70 7.74
N ASN A 151 -9.35 2.32 8.45
CA ASN A 151 -10.55 1.76 7.83
C ASN A 151 -11.35 2.85 7.10
N ASN A 152 -11.73 2.58 5.86
CA ASN A 152 -12.40 3.53 4.97
C ASN A 152 -13.85 3.83 5.35
N GLU A 153 -14.49 2.97 6.12
CA GLU A 153 -15.91 3.11 6.51
C GLU A 153 -16.03 3.72 7.92
N THR A 154 -15.24 3.25 8.85
CA THR A 154 -15.34 3.63 10.27
C THR A 154 -14.36 4.72 10.68
N GLY A 155 -13.28 4.92 9.90
CA GLY A 155 -12.17 5.81 10.27
C GLY A 155 -11.29 5.25 11.40
N ALA A 156 -11.50 4.02 11.82
CA ALA A 156 -10.68 3.37 12.84
C ALA A 156 -9.22 3.27 12.39
N VAL A 157 -8.29 3.59 13.29
CA VAL A 157 -6.84 3.44 13.08
C VAL A 157 -6.40 2.14 13.72
N TYR A 158 -5.91 1.21 12.90
CA TYR A 158 -5.48 -0.11 13.39
C TYR A 158 -4.02 -0.10 13.83
N ASP A 159 -3.71 -0.91 14.83
CA ASP A 159 -2.35 -1.10 15.35
C ASP A 159 -1.56 -2.09 14.46
N VAL A 160 -1.26 -1.62 13.24
CA VAL A 160 -0.47 -2.37 12.26
C VAL A 160 0.92 -2.70 12.79
N LYS A 161 1.50 -1.80 13.62
CA LYS A 161 2.84 -2.02 14.19
C LYS A 161 2.87 -3.25 15.09
N SER A 162 1.94 -3.34 16.06
CA SER A 162 1.87 -4.50 16.94
C SER A 162 1.53 -5.78 16.19
N ALA A 163 0.64 -5.72 15.20
CA ALA A 163 0.33 -6.87 14.34
C ALA A 163 1.59 -7.33 13.56
N ALA A 164 2.35 -6.40 12.99
CA ALA A 164 3.60 -6.69 12.29
C ALA A 164 4.64 -7.35 13.23
N ASP A 165 4.80 -6.84 14.45
CA ASP A 165 5.74 -7.38 15.43
C ASP A 165 5.39 -8.82 15.83
N ILE A 166 4.10 -9.10 16.08
CA ILE A 166 3.64 -10.44 16.42
C ILE A 166 3.92 -11.42 15.28
N VAL A 167 3.55 -11.03 14.04
CA VAL A 167 3.79 -11.88 12.87
C VAL A 167 5.29 -12.11 12.65
N ARG A 168 6.14 -11.06 12.76
CA ARG A 168 7.60 -11.17 12.62
C ARG A 168 8.23 -12.07 13.68
N ALA A 169 7.73 -12.03 14.91
CA ALA A 169 8.23 -12.90 15.97
C ALA A 169 7.97 -14.38 15.66
N ALA A 170 6.80 -14.71 15.11
CA ALA A 170 6.42 -16.07 14.74
C ALA A 170 7.01 -16.52 13.39
N SER A 171 7.03 -15.63 12.40
CA SER A 171 7.55 -15.87 11.06
C SER A 171 8.42 -14.71 10.57
N PRO A 172 9.74 -14.74 10.83
CA PRO A 172 10.66 -13.65 10.47
C PRO A 172 10.73 -13.32 8.99
N LYS A 173 10.33 -14.26 8.11
CA LYS A 173 10.34 -14.12 6.65
C LYS A 173 8.98 -13.75 6.06
N ALA A 174 7.94 -13.61 6.88
CA ALA A 174 6.63 -13.19 6.42
C ALA A 174 6.72 -11.81 5.76
N PHE A 175 6.02 -11.58 4.66
CA PHE A 175 5.91 -10.28 4.04
C PHE A 175 4.78 -9.50 4.73
N ILE A 176 5.06 -8.27 5.14
CA ILE A 176 4.08 -7.43 5.82
C ILE A 176 3.68 -6.29 4.89
N HIS A 177 2.43 -6.29 4.48
CA HIS A 177 1.83 -5.26 3.63
C HIS A 177 0.87 -4.39 4.43
N CYS A 178 0.84 -3.10 4.13
CA CYS A 178 -0.09 -2.16 4.72
C CYS A 178 -0.87 -1.41 3.63
N ASP A 179 -2.19 -1.53 3.60
CA ASP A 179 -3.03 -0.62 2.85
C ASP A 179 -3.12 0.71 3.61
N ALA A 180 -2.46 1.75 3.12
CA ALA A 180 -2.49 3.07 3.70
C ALA A 180 -3.27 4.10 2.85
N VAL A 181 -4.13 3.64 1.95
CA VAL A 181 -4.90 4.50 1.04
C VAL A 181 -5.71 5.55 1.80
N GLN A 182 -6.29 5.21 2.94
CA GLN A 182 -7.03 6.17 3.77
C GLN A 182 -6.14 6.94 4.76
N ALA A 183 -4.94 6.44 5.05
CA ALA A 183 -4.03 7.04 6.03
C ALA A 183 -3.08 8.07 5.42
N PHE A 184 -2.62 7.84 4.18
CA PHE A 184 -1.59 8.63 3.53
C PHE A 184 -1.92 10.11 3.50
N MET A 185 -0.95 10.96 3.85
CA MET A 185 -1.08 12.42 3.95
C MET A 185 -2.12 12.92 4.96
N LYS A 186 -2.76 12.06 5.75
CA LYS A 186 -3.70 12.42 6.82
C LYS A 186 -3.11 12.13 8.19
N ILE A 187 -2.39 11.01 8.32
CA ILE A 187 -1.59 10.66 9.50
C ILE A 187 -0.20 10.20 9.04
N PRO A 188 0.83 10.17 9.94
CA PRO A 188 2.15 9.71 9.57
C PRO A 188 2.14 8.25 9.09
N VAL A 189 2.62 8.02 7.86
CA VAL A 189 2.80 6.68 7.29
C VAL A 189 4.29 6.47 7.05
N LEU A 190 4.96 5.90 8.03
CA LEU A 190 6.41 5.65 8.00
C LEU A 190 6.66 4.13 8.03
N PRO A 191 6.88 3.48 6.88
CA PRO A 191 6.95 2.02 6.77
C PRO A 191 7.92 1.38 7.77
N LYS A 192 9.11 1.96 7.95
CA LYS A 192 10.09 1.47 8.92
C LYS A 192 9.58 1.50 10.38
N ARG A 193 8.81 2.53 10.75
CA ARG A 193 8.22 2.62 12.09
C ARG A 193 7.07 1.65 12.27
N LEU A 194 6.31 1.40 11.20
CA LEU A 194 5.23 0.43 11.19
C LEU A 194 5.74 -1.02 11.14
N GLY A 195 7.01 -1.24 10.77
CA GLY A 195 7.58 -2.58 10.63
C GLY A 195 7.07 -3.33 9.40
N VAL A 196 6.65 -2.61 8.34
CA VAL A 196 6.06 -3.17 7.13
C VAL A 196 7.03 -3.15 5.96
N ASP A 197 6.90 -4.13 5.05
CA ASP A 197 7.73 -4.27 3.86
C ASP A 197 7.16 -3.49 2.67
N SER A 198 5.84 -3.28 2.64
CA SER A 198 5.20 -2.53 1.57
C SER A 198 4.01 -1.72 2.06
N VAL A 199 3.73 -0.62 1.35
CA VAL A 199 2.61 0.29 1.63
C VAL A 199 1.96 0.72 0.34
N ALA A 200 0.64 0.53 0.22
CA ALA A 200 -0.15 0.99 -0.91
C ALA A 200 -0.83 2.33 -0.62
N VAL A 201 -0.83 3.23 -1.62
CA VAL A 201 -1.52 4.52 -1.56
C VAL A 201 -2.20 4.85 -2.90
N SER A 202 -3.17 5.79 -2.87
CA SER A 202 -3.92 6.21 -4.04
C SER A 202 -4.06 7.73 -4.09
N SER A 203 -3.86 8.31 -5.26
CA SER A 203 -3.85 9.75 -5.50
C SER A 203 -5.20 10.43 -5.19
N HIS A 204 -6.33 9.80 -5.58
CA HIS A 204 -7.65 10.39 -5.45
C HIS A 204 -8.15 10.48 -3.99
N LYS A 205 -7.43 9.94 -3.04
CA LYS A 205 -7.71 10.09 -1.59
C LYS A 205 -6.97 11.27 -0.96
N VAL A 206 -6.08 11.93 -1.73
CA VAL A 206 -5.21 13.02 -1.26
C VAL A 206 -5.24 14.23 -2.20
N PHE A 207 -6.42 14.55 -2.71
CA PHE A 207 -6.69 15.74 -3.54
C PHE A 207 -5.90 15.77 -4.87
N ALA A 208 -5.60 14.60 -5.43
CA ALA A 208 -5.02 14.46 -6.76
C ALA A 208 -5.98 13.71 -7.70
N PRO A 209 -5.77 13.79 -9.04
CA PRO A 209 -6.60 13.09 -10.01
C PRO A 209 -6.61 11.57 -9.80
N THR A 210 -7.69 10.91 -10.23
CA THR A 210 -7.78 9.45 -10.33
C THR A 210 -6.79 8.90 -11.37
N GLY A 211 -6.51 7.62 -11.33
CA GLY A 211 -5.64 6.96 -12.31
C GLY A 211 -4.16 6.90 -11.93
N ALA A 212 -3.82 7.28 -10.70
CA ALA A 212 -2.49 7.13 -10.14
C ALA A 212 -2.51 6.59 -8.71
N GLY A 213 -1.50 5.84 -8.36
CA GLY A 213 -1.22 5.34 -7.04
C GLY A 213 0.27 5.05 -6.89
N ALA A 214 0.66 4.58 -5.74
CA ALA A 214 2.03 4.17 -5.50
C ALA A 214 2.09 2.99 -4.52
N LEU A 215 3.10 2.16 -4.72
CA LEU A 215 3.51 1.11 -3.81
C LEU A 215 4.92 1.43 -3.30
N TYR A 216 5.05 1.63 -2.00
CA TYR A 216 6.35 1.57 -1.34
C TYR A 216 6.76 0.10 -1.17
N VAL A 217 8.03 -0.21 -1.40
CA VAL A 217 8.63 -1.52 -1.12
C VAL A 217 9.95 -1.29 -0.40
N SER A 218 10.16 -2.01 0.70
CA SER A 218 11.44 -2.03 1.43
C SER A 218 12.58 -2.54 0.56
N ALA A 219 13.82 -2.14 0.85
CA ALA A 219 15.01 -2.65 0.18
C ALA A 219 15.34 -4.08 0.59
#